data_6b2e5156ce04c81b2fa7ac2aa3e3cf5d
#
_entry.id   6b2e5156ce04c81b2fa7ac2aa3e3cf5d
#
_cell.length_a   1.000
_cell.length_b   1.000
_cell.length_c   1.000
_cell.angle_alpha   90.00
_cell.angle_beta   90.00
_cell.angle_gamma   90.00
#
_symmetry.space_group_name_H-M   'P 1'
#
loop_
_entity.id
_entity.type
_entity.pdbx_description
1 polymer ?
#
loop_
_entity_poly.entity_id
_entity_poly.type
_entity_poly.pdbx_seq_one_letter_code
_entity_poly.pdbx_strand_id
1 'polypeptide(L)'
;MRTHWKKLTNPDYLGAYAFDQGEEKLVTIDHVAEEAVTGQEGRKDDCMVLHFRQRDVKPLILNHTNAKTIERLTESPYIEDWAGRSIILVVRTVSAFGSEVEAVRVKLEKVSGICEVCGKRVIAAGGMSGSQVADYTMDRFGAVLCAECAKKRGKPPALNEEDAGRSADGQAGT
;
A
#
# COMPACT_ATOMS: atom_id res chain seq x y z
N MET A 1 -19.00 -19.79 -14.65
CA MET A 1 -18.14 -19.17 -13.61
C MET A 1 -17.87 -20.21 -12.54
N ARG A 2 -16.61 -20.53 -12.24
CA ARG A 2 -16.27 -21.52 -11.20
C ARG A 2 -15.97 -20.81 -9.88
N THR A 3 -16.67 -21.15 -8.80
CA THR A 3 -16.42 -20.57 -7.49
C THR A 3 -15.58 -21.52 -6.65
N HIS A 4 -14.42 -21.07 -6.19
CA HIS A 4 -13.57 -21.85 -5.31
C HIS A 4 -14.26 -22.00 -3.94
N TRP A 5 -14.35 -23.22 -3.40
CA TRP A 5 -15.07 -23.53 -2.16
C TRP A 5 -14.64 -22.69 -0.95
N LYS A 6 -13.34 -22.35 -0.87
CA LYS A 6 -12.79 -21.48 0.19
C LYS A 6 -13.38 -20.06 0.17
N LYS A 7 -13.88 -19.56 -0.97
CA LYS A 7 -14.63 -18.29 -1.01
C LYS A 7 -15.89 -18.35 -0.17
N LEU A 8 -16.50 -19.53 -0.07
CA LEU A 8 -17.74 -19.75 0.70
C LEU A 8 -17.50 -19.96 2.20
N THR A 9 -16.30 -20.35 2.59
CA THR A 9 -15.91 -20.52 4.01
C THR A 9 -15.48 -19.21 4.67
N ASN A 10 -15.38 -18.14 3.88
CA ASN A 10 -15.00 -16.80 4.32
C ASN A 10 -13.78 -16.77 5.27
N PRO A 11 -12.62 -17.31 4.86
CA PRO A 11 -11.43 -17.30 5.70
C PRO A 11 -11.01 -15.88 6.05
N ASP A 12 -10.37 -15.68 7.20
CA ASP A 12 -10.02 -14.38 7.74
C ASP A 12 -8.93 -13.66 6.93
N TYR A 13 -8.09 -14.42 6.24
CA TYR A 13 -6.95 -13.89 5.50
C TYR A 13 -7.05 -14.12 3.99
N LEU A 14 -6.41 -13.22 3.24
CA LEU A 14 -6.35 -13.28 1.78
C LEU A 14 -5.52 -14.48 1.31
N GLY A 15 -6.08 -15.27 0.42
CA GLY A 15 -5.40 -16.40 -0.21
C GLY A 15 -5.62 -16.42 -1.73
N ALA A 16 -4.90 -17.30 -2.44
CA ALA A 16 -5.01 -17.42 -3.89
C ALA A 16 -6.45 -17.67 -4.39
N TYR A 17 -7.28 -18.33 -3.58
CA TYR A 17 -8.71 -18.58 -3.85
C TYR A 17 -9.54 -17.29 -4.09
N ALA A 18 -9.06 -16.14 -3.60
CA ALA A 18 -9.75 -14.84 -3.71
C ALA A 18 -9.51 -14.13 -5.05
N PHE A 19 -8.65 -14.69 -5.89
CA PHE A 19 -8.31 -14.15 -7.20
C PHE A 19 -8.96 -14.97 -8.31
N ASP A 20 -9.35 -14.30 -9.37
CA ASP A 20 -9.68 -14.95 -10.63
C ASP A 20 -8.40 -15.22 -11.43
N GLN A 21 -8.48 -16.09 -12.44
CA GLN A 21 -7.31 -16.48 -13.23
C GLN A 21 -6.67 -15.26 -13.90
N GLY A 22 -5.40 -14.98 -13.59
CA GLY A 22 -4.67 -13.83 -14.14
C GLY A 22 -5.06 -12.48 -13.53
N GLU A 23 -5.90 -12.47 -12.48
CA GLU A 23 -6.29 -11.24 -11.81
C GLU A 23 -5.12 -10.60 -11.05
N GLU A 24 -4.99 -9.30 -11.19
CA GLU A 24 -4.10 -8.45 -10.41
C GLU A 24 -4.94 -7.52 -9.53
N LYS A 25 -4.62 -7.45 -8.23
CA LYS A 25 -5.28 -6.54 -7.29
C LYS A 25 -4.32 -5.40 -6.92
N LEU A 26 -4.68 -4.18 -7.29
CA LEU A 26 -3.99 -2.99 -6.85
C LEU A 26 -4.54 -2.58 -5.47
N VAL A 27 -3.68 -2.58 -4.47
CA VAL A 27 -4.05 -2.28 -3.08
C VAL A 27 -3.10 -1.26 -2.46
N THR A 28 -3.59 -0.53 -1.46
CA THR A 28 -2.78 0.42 -0.67
C THR A 28 -2.58 -0.15 0.72
N ILE A 29 -1.34 -0.20 1.16
CA ILE A 29 -0.98 -0.66 2.50
C ILE A 29 -1.53 0.34 3.52
N ASP A 30 -2.25 -0.16 4.52
CA ASP A 30 -2.66 0.63 5.68
C ASP A 30 -1.59 0.54 6.78
N HIS A 31 -1.33 -0.65 7.26
CA HIS A 31 -0.29 -0.94 8.24
C HIS A 31 0.12 -2.42 8.22
N VAL A 32 1.18 -2.74 8.93
CA VAL A 32 1.60 -4.10 9.27
C VAL A 32 1.46 -4.30 10.77
N ALA A 33 0.83 -5.40 11.19
CA ALA A 33 0.69 -5.76 12.58
C ALA A 33 1.22 -7.18 12.84
N GLU A 34 1.68 -7.44 14.06
CA GLU A 34 1.94 -8.80 14.54
C GLU A 34 0.66 -9.33 15.17
N GLU A 35 0.15 -10.45 14.67
CA GLU A 35 -1.11 -11.04 15.10
C GLU A 35 -0.97 -12.54 15.34
N ALA A 36 -1.66 -13.04 16.37
CA ALA A 36 -1.76 -14.47 16.62
C ALA A 36 -2.72 -15.12 15.61
N VAL A 37 -2.15 -15.80 14.63
CA VAL A 37 -2.90 -16.51 13.58
C VAL A 37 -3.08 -17.96 13.95
N THR A 38 -4.32 -18.44 13.91
CA THR A 38 -4.61 -19.86 14.14
C THR A 38 -4.43 -20.65 12.85
N GLY A 39 -3.43 -21.52 12.81
CA GLY A 39 -3.17 -22.41 11.68
C GLY A 39 -4.17 -23.57 11.59
N GLN A 40 -4.01 -24.42 10.57
CA GLN A 40 -4.95 -25.54 10.26
C GLN A 40 -5.07 -26.58 11.38
N GLU A 41 -4.09 -26.72 12.26
CA GLU A 41 -4.08 -27.68 13.38
C GLU A 41 -4.44 -27.02 14.73
N GLY A 42 -5.01 -25.80 14.72
CA GLY A 42 -5.33 -25.08 15.93
C GLY A 42 -4.12 -24.46 16.66
N ARG A 43 -2.90 -24.59 16.11
CA ARG A 43 -1.71 -23.89 16.60
C ARG A 43 -1.86 -22.40 16.35
N LYS A 44 -1.52 -21.62 17.35
CA LYS A 44 -1.40 -20.17 17.23
C LYS A 44 0.06 -19.82 17.01
N ASP A 45 0.33 -19.17 15.91
CA ASP A 45 1.65 -18.64 15.58
C ASP A 45 1.54 -17.13 15.41
N ASP A 46 2.50 -16.38 15.97
CA ASP A 46 2.56 -14.93 15.77
C ASP A 46 3.10 -14.67 14.35
N CYS A 47 2.30 -14.01 13.55
CA CYS A 47 2.59 -13.72 12.16
C CYS A 47 2.51 -12.23 11.89
N MET A 48 3.36 -11.73 11.00
CA MET A 48 3.16 -10.40 10.42
C MET A 48 1.95 -10.43 9.49
N VAL A 49 1.03 -9.51 9.65
CA VAL A 49 -0.18 -9.37 8.86
C VAL A 49 -0.20 -8.00 8.21
N LEU A 50 -0.37 -7.99 6.89
CA LEU A 50 -0.43 -6.79 6.08
C LEU A 50 -1.89 -6.39 5.89
N HIS A 51 -2.27 -5.23 6.40
CA HIS A 51 -3.60 -4.64 6.27
C HIS A 51 -3.66 -3.64 5.12
N PHE A 52 -4.82 -3.58 4.47
CA PHE A 52 -5.06 -2.71 3.32
C PHE A 52 -6.14 -1.66 3.64
N ARG A 53 -6.04 -0.49 3.01
CA ARG A 53 -7.05 0.56 3.11
C ARG A 53 -8.37 0.17 2.45
N GLN A 54 -8.34 -0.73 1.46
CA GLN A 54 -9.51 -1.28 0.80
C GLN A 54 -10.23 -2.26 1.74
N ARG A 55 -11.43 -1.92 2.17
CA ARG A 55 -12.23 -2.71 3.14
C ARG A 55 -12.74 -4.04 2.58
N ASP A 56 -12.83 -4.16 1.27
CA ASP A 56 -13.24 -5.37 0.54
C ASP A 56 -12.08 -6.36 0.33
N VAL A 57 -10.85 -5.95 0.64
CA VAL A 57 -9.66 -6.79 0.57
C VAL A 57 -9.25 -7.24 1.97
N LYS A 58 -9.24 -8.56 2.17
CA LYS A 58 -8.83 -9.15 3.45
C LYS A 58 -7.34 -8.96 3.72
N PRO A 59 -6.92 -8.90 4.98
CA PRO A 59 -5.51 -8.83 5.33
C PRO A 59 -4.73 -10.06 4.81
N LEU A 60 -3.47 -9.85 4.52
CA LEU A 60 -2.55 -10.88 3.99
C LEU A 60 -1.52 -11.25 5.04
N ILE A 61 -1.41 -12.55 5.37
CA ILE A 61 -0.28 -13.05 6.15
C ILE A 61 1.00 -12.82 5.35
N LEU A 62 1.88 -11.99 5.90
CA LEU A 62 3.07 -11.50 5.21
C LEU A 62 4.21 -12.51 5.35
N ASN A 63 4.56 -13.17 4.27
CA ASN A 63 5.74 -14.03 4.22
C ASN A 63 7.01 -13.25 3.86
N HIS A 64 8.16 -13.85 4.12
CA HIS A 64 9.47 -13.25 3.90
C HIS A 64 9.71 -12.80 2.45
N THR A 65 9.22 -13.56 1.46
CA THR A 65 9.35 -13.20 0.03
C THR A 65 8.59 -11.92 -0.30
N ASN A 66 7.36 -11.80 0.19
CA ASN A 66 6.54 -10.62 -0.02
C ASN A 66 7.12 -9.40 0.74
N ALA A 67 7.59 -9.60 1.98
CA ALA A 67 8.23 -8.54 2.75
C ALA A 67 9.46 -7.96 2.02
N LYS A 68 10.35 -8.81 1.52
CA LYS A 68 11.50 -8.37 0.70
C LYS A 68 11.10 -7.65 -0.58
N THR A 69 9.99 -8.04 -1.19
CA THR A 69 9.50 -7.35 -2.40
C THR A 69 8.99 -5.96 -2.05
N ILE A 70 8.26 -5.81 -0.93
CA ILE A 70 7.78 -4.50 -0.46
C ILE A 70 8.97 -3.61 -0.08
N GLU A 71 9.94 -4.12 0.68
CA GLU A 71 11.19 -3.41 1.01
C GLU A 71 11.87 -2.84 -0.24
N ARG A 72 11.97 -3.64 -1.31
CA ARG A 72 12.54 -3.18 -2.59
C ARG A 72 11.72 -2.10 -3.29
N LEU A 73 10.39 -2.21 -3.21
CA LEU A 73 9.47 -1.25 -3.84
C LEU A 73 9.45 0.09 -3.11
N THR A 74 9.54 0.05 -1.79
CA THR A 74 9.49 1.23 -0.90
C THR A 74 10.87 1.81 -0.62
N GLU A 75 11.93 1.05 -0.92
CA GLU A 75 13.33 1.39 -0.63
C GLU A 75 13.58 1.58 0.89
N SER A 76 12.75 0.95 1.72
CA SER A 76 12.85 1.00 3.17
C SER A 76 12.60 -0.37 3.81
N PRO A 77 13.44 -0.81 4.76
CA PRO A 77 13.22 -2.02 5.53
C PRO A 77 12.23 -1.84 6.69
N TYR A 78 11.78 -0.61 6.93
CA TYR A 78 10.90 -0.28 8.07
C TYR A 78 9.44 -0.36 7.66
N ILE A 79 8.64 -1.11 8.43
CA ILE A 79 7.23 -1.36 8.14
C ILE A 79 6.37 -0.09 8.22
N GLU A 80 6.78 0.88 9.01
CA GLU A 80 6.11 2.18 9.16
C GLU A 80 6.15 2.98 7.84
N ASP A 81 7.23 2.86 7.08
CA ASP A 81 7.39 3.55 5.79
C ASP A 81 6.55 2.93 4.65
N TRP A 82 5.99 1.74 4.89
CA TRP A 82 5.17 1.06 3.90
C TRP A 82 3.73 1.57 3.88
N ALA A 83 3.28 2.19 4.97
CA ALA A 83 1.93 2.75 5.07
C ALA A 83 1.67 3.80 3.95
N GLY A 84 0.51 3.70 3.32
CA GLY A 84 0.13 4.56 2.20
C GLY A 84 0.75 4.19 0.85
N ARG A 85 1.70 3.22 0.79
CA ARG A 85 2.27 2.72 -0.46
C ARG A 85 1.30 1.78 -1.16
N SER A 86 1.23 1.88 -2.48
CA SER A 86 0.41 0.99 -3.30
C SER A 86 1.25 -0.13 -3.90
N ILE A 87 0.71 -1.34 -3.86
CA ILE A 87 1.33 -2.55 -4.39
C ILE A 87 0.34 -3.33 -5.26
N ILE A 88 0.84 -4.18 -6.13
CA ILE A 88 0.03 -5.11 -6.92
C ILE A 88 0.19 -6.50 -6.32
N LEU A 89 -0.93 -7.14 -6.00
CA LEU A 89 -1.00 -8.54 -5.59
C LEU A 89 -1.37 -9.41 -6.77
N VAL A 90 -0.66 -10.52 -6.93
CA VAL A 90 -0.87 -11.52 -7.99
C VAL A 90 -0.82 -12.92 -7.40
N VAL A 91 -1.42 -13.88 -8.08
CA VAL A 91 -1.23 -15.31 -7.77
C VAL A 91 -0.11 -15.86 -8.62
N ARG A 92 0.78 -16.63 -7.98
CA ARG A 92 1.88 -17.33 -8.63
C ARG A 92 1.91 -18.78 -8.13
N THR A 93 2.17 -19.71 -9.06
CA THR A 93 2.53 -21.06 -8.71
C THR A 93 3.94 -21.09 -8.15
N VAL A 94 4.10 -21.65 -6.97
CA VAL A 94 5.39 -21.75 -6.28
C VAL A 94 5.59 -23.19 -5.82
N SER A 95 6.84 -23.63 -5.80
CA SER A 95 7.19 -24.93 -5.21
C SER A 95 7.30 -24.78 -3.68
N ALA A 96 6.47 -25.52 -2.96
CA ALA A 96 6.50 -25.56 -1.50
C ALA A 96 6.21 -26.99 -1.02
N PHE A 97 6.96 -27.45 -0.05
CA PHE A 97 6.80 -28.79 0.56
C PHE A 97 6.78 -29.95 -0.46
N GLY A 98 7.57 -29.82 -1.54
CA GLY A 98 7.67 -30.85 -2.58
C GLY A 98 6.50 -30.89 -3.58
N SER A 99 5.61 -29.90 -3.55
CA SER A 99 4.49 -29.77 -4.49
C SER A 99 4.38 -28.31 -5.01
N GLU A 100 3.69 -28.17 -6.14
CA GLU A 100 3.33 -26.85 -6.66
C GLU A 100 2.05 -26.36 -5.97
N VAL A 101 2.11 -25.17 -5.41
CA VAL A 101 0.98 -24.51 -4.76
C VAL A 101 0.80 -23.10 -5.27
N GLU A 102 -0.44 -22.63 -5.30
CA GLU A 102 -0.74 -21.23 -5.62
C GLU A 102 -0.55 -20.36 -4.38
N ALA A 103 0.19 -19.29 -4.53
CA ALA A 103 0.46 -18.34 -3.46
C ALA A 103 0.27 -16.89 -3.93
N VAL A 104 -0.26 -16.06 -3.02
CA VAL A 104 -0.33 -14.61 -3.24
C VAL A 104 1.08 -14.03 -3.15
N ARG A 105 1.45 -13.24 -4.17
CA ARG A 105 2.75 -12.58 -4.26
C ARG A 105 2.57 -11.10 -4.54
N VAL A 106 3.46 -10.31 -3.97
CA VAL A 106 3.61 -8.90 -4.34
C VAL A 106 4.39 -8.86 -5.66
N LYS A 107 3.82 -8.22 -6.68
CA LYS A 107 4.48 -8.02 -7.96
C LYS A 107 5.58 -6.96 -7.81
N LEU A 108 6.78 -7.25 -8.28
CA LEU A 108 7.90 -6.29 -8.27
C LEU A 108 7.69 -5.25 -9.39
N GLU A 109 6.73 -4.38 -9.20
CA GLU A 109 6.39 -3.29 -10.11
C GLU A 109 6.01 -2.06 -9.29
N LYS A 110 6.76 -0.96 -9.47
CA LYS A 110 6.41 0.33 -8.83
C LYS A 110 5.11 0.85 -9.44
N VAL A 111 4.14 1.10 -8.59
CA VAL A 111 2.87 1.70 -9.00
C VAL A 111 2.79 3.13 -8.49
N SER A 112 2.20 3.96 -9.31
CA SER A 112 2.06 5.39 -9.06
C SER A 112 1.03 5.77 -7.98
N GLY A 113 0.42 4.78 -7.31
CA GLY A 113 -0.61 5.01 -6.31
C GLY A 113 -2.03 5.08 -6.86
N ILE A 114 -2.98 5.11 -5.94
CA ILE A 114 -4.41 5.25 -6.22
C ILE A 114 -4.84 6.64 -5.77
N CYS A 115 -5.59 7.35 -6.61
CA CYS A 115 -6.16 8.64 -6.25
C CYS A 115 -7.13 8.49 -5.08
N GLU A 116 -6.88 9.20 -3.99
CA GLU A 116 -7.69 9.13 -2.76
C GLU A 116 -9.11 9.70 -2.93
N VAL A 117 -9.34 10.48 -4.00
CA VAL A 117 -10.65 11.08 -4.27
C VAL A 117 -11.51 10.21 -5.18
N CYS A 118 -10.96 9.70 -6.30
CA CYS A 118 -11.75 8.96 -7.28
C CYS A 118 -11.44 7.47 -7.37
N GLY A 119 -10.48 6.97 -6.59
CA GLY A 119 -10.09 5.56 -6.58
C GLY A 119 -9.40 5.05 -7.85
N LYS A 120 -9.13 5.92 -8.83
CA LYS A 120 -8.44 5.53 -10.07
C LYS A 120 -6.93 5.53 -9.88
N ARG A 121 -6.24 4.66 -10.62
CA ARG A 121 -4.78 4.67 -10.69
C ARG A 121 -4.28 6.04 -11.17
N VAL A 122 -3.27 6.58 -10.50
CA VAL A 122 -2.59 7.80 -10.94
C VAL A 122 -1.71 7.48 -12.14
N ILE A 123 -1.92 8.14 -13.24
CA ILE A 123 -1.18 7.97 -14.50
C ILE A 123 -0.31 9.18 -14.80
N ALA A 124 0.62 9.03 -15.73
CA ALA A 124 1.45 10.13 -16.21
C ALA A 124 0.61 11.32 -16.68
N ALA A 125 1.00 12.53 -16.31
CA ALA A 125 0.34 13.77 -16.72
C ALA A 125 1.31 14.96 -16.63
N GLY A 126 1.15 15.94 -17.53
CA GLY A 126 1.93 17.17 -17.50
C GLY A 126 3.45 16.98 -17.63
N GLY A 127 3.89 15.96 -18.36
CA GLY A 127 5.31 15.63 -18.52
C GLY A 127 5.92 14.84 -17.34
N MET A 128 5.14 14.54 -16.30
CA MET A 128 5.54 13.73 -15.16
C MET A 128 5.06 12.28 -15.31
N SER A 129 5.86 11.33 -14.83
CA SER A 129 5.41 9.94 -14.66
C SER A 129 4.29 9.85 -13.62
N GLY A 130 3.53 8.75 -13.60
CA GLY A 130 2.47 8.59 -12.61
C GLY A 130 2.98 8.64 -11.16
N SER A 131 4.17 8.11 -10.86
CA SER A 131 4.80 8.24 -9.53
C SER A 131 5.14 9.69 -9.20
N GLN A 132 5.72 10.44 -10.14
CA GLN A 132 6.01 11.86 -9.93
C GLN A 132 4.73 12.69 -9.73
N VAL A 133 3.62 12.33 -10.41
CA VAL A 133 2.32 12.97 -10.16
C VAL A 133 1.83 12.65 -8.75
N ALA A 134 1.98 11.42 -8.29
CA ALA A 134 1.59 11.03 -6.93
C ALA A 134 2.41 11.76 -5.87
N ASP A 135 3.74 11.80 -6.03
CA ASP A 135 4.65 12.51 -5.12
C ASP A 135 4.34 14.01 -5.12
N TYR A 136 4.21 14.63 -6.28
CA TYR A 136 3.85 16.05 -6.42
C TYR A 136 2.53 16.39 -5.73
N THR A 137 1.51 15.53 -5.87
CA THR A 137 0.21 15.80 -5.27
C THR A 137 0.21 15.53 -3.76
N MET A 138 1.00 14.58 -3.30
CA MET A 138 1.21 14.34 -1.88
C MET A 138 1.88 15.55 -1.21
N ASP A 139 2.97 16.06 -1.78
CA ASP A 139 3.69 17.22 -1.25
C ASP A 139 2.82 18.49 -1.24
N ARG A 140 2.00 18.66 -2.29
CA ARG A 140 1.24 19.90 -2.48
C ARG A 140 -0.13 19.93 -1.82
N PHE A 141 -0.77 18.76 -1.68
CA PHE A 141 -2.16 18.63 -1.19
C PHE A 141 -2.30 17.73 0.02
N GLY A 142 -1.22 17.10 0.48
CA GLY A 142 -1.24 16.10 1.55
C GLY A 142 -2.02 14.82 1.19
N ALA A 143 -2.21 14.55 -0.10
CA ALA A 143 -2.95 13.39 -0.60
C ALA A 143 -2.50 12.99 -1.99
N VAL A 144 -2.51 11.68 -2.28
CA VAL A 144 -2.24 11.17 -3.63
C VAL A 144 -3.46 11.42 -4.52
N LEU A 145 -3.31 12.25 -5.55
CA LEU A 145 -4.37 12.64 -6.45
C LEU A 145 -3.98 12.37 -7.91
N CYS A 146 -4.96 11.97 -8.73
CA CYS A 146 -4.78 12.02 -10.19
C CYS A 146 -4.84 13.48 -10.68
N ALA A 147 -4.30 13.74 -11.86
CA ALA A 147 -4.22 15.08 -12.42
C ALA A 147 -5.59 15.80 -12.51
N GLU A 148 -6.67 15.07 -12.79
CA GLU A 148 -8.03 15.62 -12.83
C GLU A 148 -8.53 16.06 -11.45
N CYS A 149 -8.33 15.21 -10.43
CA CYS A 149 -8.74 15.54 -9.06
C CYS A 149 -7.88 16.64 -8.45
N ALA A 150 -6.59 16.68 -8.77
CA ALA A 150 -5.69 17.75 -8.35
C ALA A 150 -6.12 19.12 -8.96
N LYS A 151 -6.49 19.14 -10.26
CA LYS A 151 -7.02 20.35 -10.91
C LYS A 151 -8.32 20.82 -10.27
N LYS A 152 -9.23 19.91 -9.89
CA LYS A 152 -10.50 20.28 -9.22
C LYS A 152 -10.31 20.81 -7.81
N ARG A 153 -9.27 20.39 -7.10
CA ARG A 153 -8.93 20.89 -5.75
C ARG A 153 -8.42 22.32 -5.76
N GLY A 154 -7.98 22.82 -6.92
CA GLY A 154 -7.49 24.19 -7.07
C GLY A 154 -6.09 24.40 -6.47
N LYS A 155 -5.69 25.67 -6.37
CA LYS A 155 -4.42 26.07 -5.78
C LYS A 155 -4.46 25.74 -4.28
N PRO A 156 -3.46 25.02 -3.70
CA PRO A 156 -3.41 24.81 -2.26
C PRO A 156 -3.37 26.16 -1.55
N PRO A 157 -3.90 26.27 -0.32
CA PRO A 157 -3.72 27.45 0.49
C PRO A 157 -2.22 27.72 0.58
N ALA A 158 -1.83 28.98 0.35
CA ALA A 158 -0.46 29.40 0.54
C ALA A 158 -0.06 29.05 1.99
N LEU A 159 1.04 28.34 2.15
CA LEU A 159 1.65 28.18 3.47
C LEU A 159 1.94 29.61 3.96
N ASN A 160 1.33 29.99 5.06
CA ASN A 160 1.60 31.28 5.69
C ASN A 160 3.06 31.31 6.09
N GLU A 161 3.85 32.16 5.43
CA GLU A 161 5.25 32.46 5.76
C GLU A 161 5.35 33.33 7.05
N GLU A 162 4.42 33.21 7.98
CA GLU A 162 4.37 34.08 9.16
C GLU A 162 5.00 33.48 10.43
N ASP A 163 5.71 32.36 10.36
CA ASP A 163 6.35 31.80 11.57
C ASP A 163 7.90 31.70 11.50
N ALA A 164 8.53 32.43 10.61
CA ALA A 164 10.00 32.51 10.51
C ALA A 164 10.60 33.79 11.10
N GLY A 165 9.85 34.57 11.87
CA GLY A 165 10.26 35.90 12.30
C GLY A 165 10.14 36.17 13.80
N ARG A 166 10.54 35.26 14.70
CA ARG A 166 10.59 35.61 16.12
C ARG A 166 11.69 34.87 16.87
N SER A 167 12.92 35.28 16.61
CA SER A 167 14.03 35.05 17.55
C SER A 167 15.24 35.86 17.11
N ALA A 168 15.32 37.12 17.42
CA ALA A 168 16.56 37.84 17.64
C ALA A 168 16.27 39.31 18.00
N ASP A 169 16.17 39.58 19.28
CA ASP A 169 16.53 40.84 19.91
C ASP A 169 16.54 40.53 21.38
N GLY A 170 17.63 40.41 22.03
CA GLY A 170 18.59 41.49 22.25
C GLY A 170 18.35 42.06 23.64
N GLN A 171 19.15 41.70 24.60
CA GLN A 171 19.43 42.59 25.72
C GLN A 171 20.87 42.37 26.17
N ALA A 172 21.72 43.18 25.62
CA ALA A 172 22.92 43.66 26.31
C ALA A 172 22.53 44.91 27.05
N GLY A 173 22.98 45.05 28.28
CA GLY A 173 22.93 46.36 28.93
C GLY A 173 22.93 46.35 30.42
N THR A 174 24.09 46.62 30.96
CA THR A 174 24.48 47.20 32.25
C THR A 174 24.55 46.28 33.44
#